data_9e86ea3f22eb476c3088b2436fae46c6
#
_entry.id   9e86ea3f22eb476c3088b2436fae46c6
#
_cell.length_a   1.000
_cell.length_b   1.000
_cell.length_c   1.000
_cell.angle_alpha   90.00
_cell.angle_beta   90.00
_cell.angle_gamma   90.00
#
_symmetry.space_group_name_H-M   'P 1'
#
loop_
_entity.id
_entity.type
_entity.pdbx_description
1 polymer ?
#
loop_
_entity_poly.entity_id
_entity_poly.type
_entity_poly.pdbx_seq_one_letter_code
_entity_poly.pdbx_strand_id
1 'polypeptide(L)'
;ETDGILDMVKAREATGMPIVSELMSEDRIPEFEEYVDVVQIGARNMQNFQLLKAVGKMHKPVLLKRGLCNTIEEWIMSAEYIMAGGNEQVIFCERGIRTFEKYTRNTLDLSAVPIIHEKTHLPIVVDPSHATGKANLVEPMMIAAVAAGADGLEVEVHYDPQHAWSDGAQCLTPDAFAQAMAKCRQVAWAIGREM
;
A
#
# COMPACT_ATOMS: atom_id res chain seq x y z
N GLU A 1 15.34 -1.06 15.44
CA GLU A 1 13.96 -0.95 14.88
C GLU A 1 13.19 0.23 15.50
N THR A 2 13.18 0.39 16.83
CA THR A 2 12.52 1.54 17.49
C THR A 2 13.10 2.88 17.03
N ASP A 3 14.40 2.98 16.81
CA ASP A 3 15.05 4.20 16.29
C ASP A 3 14.48 4.63 14.93
N GLY A 4 14.15 3.67 14.04
CA GLY A 4 13.55 3.97 12.74
C GLY A 4 12.14 4.57 12.85
N ILE A 5 11.32 4.11 13.80
CA ILE A 5 10.00 4.72 14.07
C ILE A 5 10.16 6.14 14.61
N LEU A 6 11.10 6.35 15.52
CA LEU A 6 11.38 7.69 16.06
C LEU A 6 11.92 8.66 15.00
N ASP A 7 12.66 8.19 14.01
CA ASP A 7 13.07 9.01 12.86
C ASP A 7 11.88 9.38 11.95
N MET A 8 10.93 8.46 11.76
CA MET A 8 9.65 8.78 11.08
C MET A 8 8.82 9.80 11.88
N VAL A 9 8.82 9.72 13.21
CA VAL A 9 8.15 10.74 14.07
C VAL A 9 8.75 12.13 13.83
N LYS A 10 10.09 12.26 13.81
CA LYS A 10 10.76 13.54 13.49
C LYS A 10 10.37 14.05 12.09
N ALA A 11 10.29 13.13 11.10
CA ALA A 11 9.85 13.49 9.75
C ALA A 11 8.41 13.98 9.74
N ARG A 12 7.48 13.31 10.46
CA ARG A 12 6.09 13.74 10.63
C ARG A 12 6.02 15.14 11.27
N GLU A 13 6.77 15.38 12.32
CA GLU A 13 6.79 16.69 13.00
C GLU A 13 7.29 17.81 12.06
N ALA A 14 8.26 17.51 11.20
CA ALA A 14 8.81 18.47 10.25
C ALA A 14 7.91 18.74 9.04
N THR A 15 7.09 17.76 8.61
CA THR A 15 6.35 17.82 7.34
C THR A 15 4.84 17.84 7.49
N GLY A 16 4.32 17.38 8.63
CA GLY A 16 2.90 17.14 8.84
C GLY A 16 2.38 15.86 8.16
N MET A 17 3.23 15.06 7.51
CA MET A 17 2.80 13.82 6.84
C MET A 17 2.54 12.70 7.85
N PRO A 18 1.43 11.93 7.71
CA PRO A 18 1.18 10.78 8.57
C PRO A 18 2.19 9.64 8.32
N ILE A 19 2.39 8.82 9.35
CA ILE A 19 3.27 7.65 9.31
C ILE A 19 2.46 6.41 8.96
N VAL A 20 2.84 5.73 7.89
CA VAL A 20 2.41 4.37 7.57
C VAL A 20 3.60 3.43 7.73
N SER A 21 3.46 2.37 8.53
CA SER A 21 4.57 1.43 8.78
C SER A 21 4.06 -0.02 8.85
N GLU A 22 4.91 -0.96 8.39
CA GLU A 22 4.58 -2.39 8.38
C GLU A 22 4.77 -3.00 9.76
N LEU A 23 3.70 -3.57 10.31
CA LEU A 23 3.72 -4.36 11.53
C LEU A 23 4.02 -5.83 11.19
N MET A 24 5.14 -6.32 11.69
CA MET A 24 5.60 -7.69 11.41
C MET A 24 5.23 -8.68 12.53
N SER A 25 4.99 -8.21 13.75
CA SER A 25 4.80 -9.04 14.94
C SER A 25 3.92 -8.34 15.97
N GLU A 26 3.16 -9.13 16.73
CA GLU A 26 2.20 -8.63 17.74
C GLU A 26 2.87 -7.92 18.92
N ASP A 27 4.09 -8.28 19.27
CA ASP A 27 4.84 -7.65 20.37
C ASP A 27 5.16 -6.16 20.14
N ARG A 28 5.07 -5.71 18.89
CA ARG A 28 5.28 -4.31 18.51
C ARG A 28 3.98 -3.47 18.52
N ILE A 29 2.82 -4.07 18.77
CA ILE A 29 1.54 -3.35 18.80
C ILE A 29 1.56 -2.11 19.70
N PRO A 30 2.08 -2.16 20.96
CA PRO A 30 2.09 -0.96 21.81
C PRO A 30 2.84 0.23 21.22
N GLU A 31 3.96 -0.02 20.53
CA GLU A 31 4.74 1.02 19.86
C GLU A 31 4.01 1.59 18.64
N PHE A 32 3.33 0.73 17.88
CA PHE A 32 2.53 1.14 16.73
C PHE A 32 1.30 1.96 17.13
N GLU A 33 0.64 1.61 18.23
CA GLU A 33 -0.46 2.40 18.80
C GLU A 33 0.00 3.82 19.20
N GLU A 34 1.23 3.95 19.68
CA GLU A 34 1.77 5.23 20.12
C GLU A 34 2.24 6.12 18.95
N TYR A 35 2.97 5.56 18.00
CA TYR A 35 3.72 6.36 17.02
C TYR A 35 3.21 6.31 15.58
N VAL A 36 2.49 5.26 15.17
CA VAL A 36 2.09 5.04 13.79
C VAL A 36 0.66 5.51 13.55
N ASP A 37 0.39 6.14 12.42
CA ASP A 37 -0.94 6.64 12.07
C ASP A 37 -1.76 5.61 11.31
N VAL A 38 -1.13 4.80 10.44
CA VAL A 38 -1.74 3.69 9.69
C VAL A 38 -0.85 2.46 9.78
N VAL A 39 -1.40 1.35 10.22
CA VAL A 39 -0.69 0.07 10.33
C VAL A 39 -0.73 -0.65 9.00
N GLN A 40 0.43 -0.94 8.40
CA GLN A 40 0.48 -1.77 7.20
C GLN A 40 0.66 -3.24 7.56
N ILE A 41 -0.13 -4.11 6.93
CA ILE A 41 0.07 -5.56 6.92
C ILE A 41 0.62 -5.94 5.55
N GLY A 42 1.87 -6.38 5.52
CA GLY A 42 2.56 -6.76 4.30
C GLY A 42 1.96 -7.99 3.63
N ALA A 43 2.20 -8.13 2.33
CA ALA A 43 1.65 -9.22 1.52
C ALA A 43 1.96 -10.63 2.06
N ARG A 44 3.12 -10.83 2.68
CA ARG A 44 3.51 -12.10 3.31
C ARG A 44 2.69 -12.42 4.56
N ASN A 45 2.11 -11.42 5.21
CA ASN A 45 1.30 -11.54 6.42
C ASN A 45 -0.21 -11.44 6.16
N MET A 46 -0.67 -11.37 4.89
CA MET A 46 -2.10 -11.28 4.57
C MET A 46 -2.91 -12.43 5.18
N GLN A 47 -2.34 -13.62 5.29
CA GLN A 47 -2.96 -14.79 5.90
C GLN A 47 -2.38 -15.15 7.27
N ASN A 48 -1.65 -14.24 7.91
CA ASN A 48 -1.25 -14.40 9.31
C ASN A 48 -2.44 -14.04 10.21
N PHE A 49 -3.39 -14.97 10.34
CA PHE A 49 -4.66 -14.74 11.03
C PHE A 49 -4.50 -14.40 12.52
N GLN A 50 -3.40 -14.84 13.16
CA GLN A 50 -3.04 -14.41 14.51
C GLN A 50 -2.82 -12.90 14.53
N LEU A 51 -1.90 -12.42 13.68
CA LEU A 51 -1.58 -11.00 13.56
C LEU A 51 -2.82 -10.17 13.17
N LEU A 52 -3.64 -10.65 12.21
CA LEU A 52 -4.86 -9.95 11.79
C LEU A 52 -5.85 -9.78 12.94
N LYS A 53 -6.05 -10.82 13.78
CA LYS A 53 -6.90 -10.75 14.97
C LYS A 53 -6.36 -9.77 16.02
N ALA A 54 -5.04 -9.70 16.17
CA ALA A 54 -4.42 -8.77 17.11
C ALA A 54 -4.58 -7.32 16.62
N VAL A 55 -4.31 -7.07 15.33
CA VAL A 55 -4.50 -5.77 14.68
C VAL A 55 -5.97 -5.34 14.66
N GLY A 56 -6.90 -6.29 14.54
CA GLY A 56 -8.34 -6.02 14.64
C GLY A 56 -8.80 -5.42 15.99
N LYS A 57 -7.97 -5.49 17.02
CA LYS A 57 -8.23 -4.86 18.32
C LYS A 57 -7.62 -3.47 18.47
N MET A 58 -6.80 -3.05 17.50
CA MET A 58 -6.19 -1.74 17.49
C MET A 58 -7.19 -0.67 17.04
N HIS A 59 -6.94 0.58 17.46
CA HIS A 59 -7.75 1.74 17.04
C HIS A 59 -7.09 2.57 15.94
N LYS A 60 -6.38 1.91 15.04
CA LYS A 60 -5.65 2.52 13.92
C LYS A 60 -6.15 1.97 12.59
N PRO A 61 -6.23 2.78 11.53
CA PRO A 61 -6.49 2.27 10.19
C PRO A 61 -5.46 1.23 9.78
N VAL A 62 -5.87 0.23 9.00
CA VAL A 62 -5.03 -0.88 8.55
C VAL A 62 -4.95 -0.90 7.03
N LEU A 63 -3.76 -0.76 6.48
CA LEU A 63 -3.47 -0.97 5.06
C LEU A 63 -3.11 -2.45 4.86
N LEU A 64 -4.03 -3.22 4.27
CA LEU A 64 -3.89 -4.66 4.05
C LEU A 64 -3.42 -4.95 2.62
N LYS A 65 -2.15 -5.30 2.45
CA LYS A 65 -1.59 -5.68 1.15
C LYS A 65 -2.06 -7.07 0.71
N ARG A 66 -2.44 -7.19 -0.57
CA ARG A 66 -2.80 -8.47 -1.18
C ARG A 66 -1.61 -9.44 -1.18
N GLY A 67 -1.86 -10.68 -0.81
CA GLY A 67 -0.86 -11.75 -0.89
C GLY A 67 -0.52 -12.10 -2.33
N LEU A 68 0.68 -12.64 -2.53
CA LEU A 68 1.27 -12.86 -3.87
C LEU A 68 0.51 -13.85 -4.76
N CYS A 69 -0.26 -14.77 -4.16
CA CYS A 69 -0.98 -15.83 -4.87
C CYS A 69 -2.43 -15.95 -4.39
N ASN A 70 -2.96 -14.89 -3.76
CA ASN A 70 -4.29 -14.92 -3.17
C ASN A 70 -5.34 -14.36 -4.12
N THR A 71 -6.51 -15.00 -4.11
CA THR A 71 -7.70 -14.51 -4.80
C THR A 71 -8.22 -13.24 -4.12
N ILE A 72 -9.07 -12.50 -4.83
CA ILE A 72 -9.75 -11.32 -4.27
C ILE A 72 -10.64 -11.75 -3.08
N GLU A 73 -11.30 -12.89 -3.18
CA GLU A 73 -12.14 -13.42 -2.11
C GLU A 73 -11.34 -13.72 -0.84
N GLU A 74 -10.21 -14.41 -0.95
CA GLU A 74 -9.32 -14.67 0.20
C GLU A 74 -8.81 -13.36 0.83
N TRP A 75 -8.58 -12.34 0.03
CA TRP A 75 -8.13 -11.04 0.48
C TRP A 75 -9.24 -10.30 1.25
N ILE A 76 -10.49 -10.32 0.74
CA ILE A 76 -11.66 -9.80 1.44
C ILE A 76 -11.86 -10.55 2.77
N MET A 77 -11.79 -11.89 2.77
CA MET A 77 -11.90 -12.68 3.99
C MET A 77 -10.80 -12.32 5.03
N SER A 78 -9.61 -11.99 4.57
CA SER A 78 -8.54 -11.51 5.47
C SER A 78 -8.87 -10.16 6.11
N ALA A 79 -9.51 -9.24 5.37
CA ALA A 79 -10.01 -7.99 5.94
C ALA A 79 -11.10 -8.24 7.00
N GLU A 80 -11.97 -9.23 6.78
CA GLU A 80 -13.00 -9.60 7.74
C GLU A 80 -12.42 -10.10 9.08
N TYR A 81 -11.25 -10.75 9.08
CA TYR A 81 -10.57 -11.10 10.34
C TYR A 81 -10.20 -9.86 11.18
N ILE A 82 -9.82 -8.77 10.53
CA ILE A 82 -9.52 -7.50 11.19
C ILE A 82 -10.82 -6.87 11.70
N MET A 83 -11.84 -6.80 10.85
CA MET A 83 -13.14 -6.18 11.16
C MET A 83 -13.88 -6.95 12.28
N ALA A 84 -13.77 -8.26 12.31
CA ALA A 84 -14.32 -9.09 13.39
C ALA A 84 -13.71 -8.80 14.77
N GLY A 85 -12.52 -8.19 14.81
CA GLY A 85 -11.87 -7.70 16.03
C GLY A 85 -12.44 -6.37 16.54
N GLY A 86 -13.27 -5.69 15.73
CA GLY A 86 -13.87 -4.38 16.02
C GLY A 86 -13.24 -3.20 15.26
N ASN A 87 -12.22 -3.45 14.43
CA ASN A 87 -11.58 -2.41 13.63
C ASN A 87 -12.10 -2.42 12.19
N GLU A 88 -13.02 -1.52 11.87
CA GLU A 88 -13.64 -1.39 10.55
C GLU A 88 -12.83 -0.50 9.59
N GLN A 89 -11.72 0.09 10.04
CA GLN A 89 -10.89 1.00 9.25
C GLN A 89 -9.85 0.24 8.43
N VAL A 90 -10.29 -0.51 7.42
CA VAL A 90 -9.41 -1.29 6.54
C VAL A 90 -9.31 -0.64 5.17
N ILE A 91 -8.09 -0.58 4.64
CA ILE A 91 -7.75 -0.11 3.30
C ILE A 91 -7.10 -1.27 2.56
N PHE A 92 -7.60 -1.65 1.40
CA PHE A 92 -6.95 -2.65 0.56
C PHE A 92 -5.77 -2.05 -0.20
N CYS A 93 -4.70 -2.84 -0.45
CA CYS A 93 -3.59 -2.44 -1.30
C CYS A 93 -3.24 -3.54 -2.30
N GLU A 94 -3.59 -3.32 -3.58
CA GLU A 94 -3.17 -4.18 -4.69
C GLU A 94 -1.69 -3.87 -5.00
N ARG A 95 -0.84 -4.90 -4.98
CA ARG A 95 0.61 -4.78 -5.15
C ARG A 95 1.21 -5.78 -6.15
N GLY A 96 0.37 -6.35 -6.97
CA GLY A 96 0.72 -7.37 -7.93
C GLY A 96 0.66 -8.79 -7.37
N ILE A 97 0.30 -9.70 -8.24
CA ILE A 97 0.23 -11.14 -7.96
C ILE A 97 1.29 -11.89 -8.76
N ARG A 98 1.72 -13.03 -8.25
CA ARG A 98 2.67 -13.91 -8.93
C ARG A 98 1.97 -14.64 -10.07
N THR A 99 2.49 -14.51 -11.29
CA THR A 99 2.03 -15.20 -12.48
C THR A 99 3.18 -15.91 -13.19
N PHE A 100 2.93 -16.46 -14.35
CA PHE A 100 3.96 -17.04 -15.22
C PHE A 100 4.86 -15.97 -15.88
N GLU A 101 4.42 -14.70 -15.92
CA GLU A 101 5.18 -13.60 -16.53
C GLU A 101 6.45 -13.27 -15.73
N LYS A 102 7.56 -13.01 -16.43
CA LYS A 102 8.87 -12.77 -15.83
C LYS A 102 9.47 -11.40 -16.15
N TYR A 103 8.84 -10.61 -17.01
CA TYR A 103 9.31 -9.27 -17.36
C TYR A 103 9.09 -8.25 -16.24
N THR A 104 8.13 -8.50 -15.36
CA THR A 104 7.89 -7.73 -14.14
C THR A 104 8.08 -8.61 -12.91
N ARG A 105 8.31 -7.99 -11.75
CA ARG A 105 8.43 -8.70 -10.46
C ARG A 105 7.15 -9.47 -10.12
N ASN A 106 6.00 -8.83 -10.33
CA ASN A 106 4.66 -9.40 -10.23
C ASN A 106 3.77 -8.79 -11.33
N THR A 107 2.63 -9.38 -11.60
CA THR A 107 1.63 -8.84 -12.50
C THR A 107 0.66 -7.96 -11.72
N LEU A 108 0.58 -6.68 -12.05
CA LEU A 108 -0.37 -5.75 -11.44
C LEU A 108 -1.78 -6.06 -11.93
N ASP A 109 -2.68 -6.40 -11.01
CA ASP A 109 -4.09 -6.71 -11.30
C ASP A 109 -4.98 -5.48 -11.07
N LEU A 110 -5.07 -4.60 -12.07
CA LEU A 110 -5.91 -3.42 -11.98
C LEU A 110 -7.42 -3.74 -12.02
N SER A 111 -7.81 -4.94 -12.47
CA SER A 111 -9.21 -5.39 -12.41
C SER A 111 -9.69 -5.57 -10.95
N ALA A 112 -8.78 -5.76 -10.01
CA ALA A 112 -9.11 -5.79 -8.59
C ALA A 112 -9.76 -4.49 -8.09
N VAL A 113 -9.42 -3.33 -8.67
CA VAL A 113 -9.96 -2.03 -8.24
C VAL A 113 -11.48 -1.96 -8.37
N PRO A 114 -12.09 -2.09 -9.55
CA PRO A 114 -13.54 -2.05 -9.66
C PRO A 114 -14.23 -3.23 -8.98
N ILE A 115 -13.58 -4.40 -8.84
CA ILE A 115 -14.15 -5.56 -8.15
C ILE A 115 -14.26 -5.29 -6.64
N ILE A 116 -13.23 -4.71 -6.01
CA ILE A 116 -13.28 -4.35 -4.58
C ILE A 116 -14.37 -3.30 -4.33
N HIS A 117 -14.52 -2.29 -5.20
CA HIS A 117 -15.59 -1.31 -5.09
C HIS A 117 -16.99 -1.92 -5.28
N GLU A 118 -17.13 -2.97 -6.11
CA GLU A 118 -18.40 -3.69 -6.27
C GLU A 118 -18.75 -4.54 -5.04
N LYS A 119 -17.72 -5.19 -4.44
CA LYS A 119 -17.91 -6.20 -3.39
C LYS A 119 -17.89 -5.61 -1.98
N THR A 120 -17.27 -4.45 -1.78
CA THR A 120 -17.06 -3.86 -0.46
C THR A 120 -17.27 -2.35 -0.48
N HIS A 121 -17.39 -1.74 0.70
CA HIS A 121 -17.38 -0.29 0.89
C HIS A 121 -15.97 0.26 1.22
N LEU A 122 -14.97 -0.61 1.29
CA LEU A 122 -13.62 -0.28 1.72
C LEU A 122 -12.80 0.31 0.58
N PRO A 123 -11.94 1.31 0.86
CA PRO A 123 -11.09 1.91 -0.15
C PRO A 123 -9.98 0.96 -0.61
N ILE A 124 -9.50 1.17 -1.84
CA ILE A 124 -8.40 0.43 -2.43
C ILE A 124 -7.29 1.35 -2.94
N VAL A 125 -6.08 1.08 -2.50
CA VAL A 125 -4.83 1.69 -2.95
C VAL A 125 -4.11 0.74 -3.91
N VAL A 126 -3.35 1.27 -4.84
CA VAL A 126 -2.53 0.49 -5.77
C VAL A 126 -1.05 0.82 -5.60
N ASP A 127 -0.23 -0.22 -5.51
CA ASP A 127 1.22 -0.15 -5.38
C ASP A 127 1.90 -0.67 -6.66
N PRO A 128 2.17 0.20 -7.64
CA PRO A 128 2.82 -0.18 -8.88
C PRO A 128 4.32 -0.46 -8.72
N SER A 129 4.96 0.07 -7.68
CA SER A 129 6.38 -0.13 -7.41
C SER A 129 6.69 -1.59 -7.11
N HIS A 130 6.03 -2.16 -6.10
CA HIS A 130 6.21 -3.58 -5.74
C HIS A 130 5.60 -4.53 -6.77
N ALA A 131 4.60 -4.09 -7.56
CA ALA A 131 4.06 -4.89 -8.64
C ALA A 131 5.07 -5.04 -9.77
N THR A 132 5.53 -3.95 -10.35
CA THR A 132 6.38 -3.99 -11.54
C THR A 132 7.84 -4.31 -11.23
N GLY A 133 8.36 -3.81 -10.10
CA GLY A 133 9.77 -3.94 -9.71
C GLY A 133 10.73 -3.13 -10.60
N LYS A 134 10.22 -2.18 -11.38
CA LYS A 134 10.99 -1.40 -12.35
C LYS A 134 10.51 0.05 -12.39
N ALA A 135 11.39 1.00 -12.09
CA ALA A 135 11.08 2.44 -12.02
C ALA A 135 10.42 2.99 -13.30
N ASN A 136 10.88 2.56 -14.49
CA ASN A 136 10.32 3.00 -15.77
C ASN A 136 8.88 2.52 -16.02
N LEU A 137 8.37 1.56 -15.27
CA LEU A 137 6.98 1.07 -15.36
C LEU A 137 6.07 1.67 -14.29
N VAL A 138 6.63 2.32 -13.26
CA VAL A 138 5.84 2.86 -12.14
C VAL A 138 4.91 3.97 -12.62
N GLU A 139 5.41 5.00 -13.31
CA GLU A 139 4.57 6.11 -13.80
C GLU A 139 3.39 5.65 -14.66
N PRO A 140 3.57 4.85 -15.74
CA PRO A 140 2.42 4.39 -16.53
C PRO A 140 1.42 3.57 -15.72
N MET A 141 1.88 2.80 -14.73
CA MET A 141 0.98 2.02 -13.88
C MET A 141 0.28 2.88 -12.81
N MET A 142 0.89 3.95 -12.30
CA MET A 142 0.22 4.96 -11.48
C MET A 142 -0.97 5.57 -12.23
N ILE A 143 -0.74 6.02 -13.46
CA ILE A 143 -1.75 6.63 -14.32
C ILE A 143 -2.89 5.64 -14.60
N ALA A 144 -2.55 4.38 -14.93
CA ALA A 144 -3.53 3.34 -15.19
C ALA A 144 -4.35 2.99 -13.92
N ALA A 145 -3.73 2.96 -12.75
CA ALA A 145 -4.41 2.71 -11.48
C ALA A 145 -5.44 3.82 -11.16
N VAL A 146 -5.06 5.08 -11.35
CA VAL A 146 -5.99 6.22 -11.20
C VAL A 146 -7.15 6.09 -12.20
N ALA A 147 -6.86 5.78 -13.46
CA ALA A 147 -7.90 5.57 -14.50
C ALA A 147 -8.83 4.40 -14.17
N ALA A 148 -8.34 3.35 -13.51
CA ALA A 148 -9.14 2.23 -13.02
C ALA A 148 -10.02 2.60 -11.80
N GLY A 149 -9.83 3.79 -11.22
CA GLY A 149 -10.61 4.30 -10.09
C GLY A 149 -10.01 4.03 -8.71
N ALA A 150 -8.70 3.71 -8.60
CA ALA A 150 -8.06 3.54 -7.30
C ALA A 150 -8.25 4.77 -6.39
N ASP A 151 -8.44 4.54 -5.08
CA ASP A 151 -8.65 5.59 -4.08
C ASP A 151 -7.33 6.23 -3.64
N GLY A 152 -6.20 5.57 -3.90
CA GLY A 152 -4.87 6.06 -3.61
C GLY A 152 -3.79 5.28 -4.32
N LEU A 153 -2.56 5.77 -4.19
CA LEU A 153 -1.35 5.14 -4.73
C LEU A 153 -0.32 4.98 -3.61
N GLU A 154 0.40 3.87 -3.62
CA GLU A 154 1.60 3.66 -2.82
C GLU A 154 2.79 3.57 -3.77
N VAL A 155 3.78 4.43 -3.61
CA VAL A 155 4.92 4.53 -4.55
C VAL A 155 6.22 4.64 -3.78
N GLU A 156 7.21 3.86 -4.15
CA GLU A 156 8.55 3.99 -3.60
C GLU A 156 9.30 5.16 -4.23
N VAL A 157 9.77 6.06 -3.38
CA VAL A 157 10.54 7.25 -3.78
C VAL A 157 11.83 7.30 -2.98
N HIS A 158 12.95 7.53 -3.67
CA HIS A 158 14.26 7.67 -3.05
C HIS A 158 15.06 8.78 -3.73
N TYR A 159 15.75 9.60 -2.95
CA TYR A 159 16.57 10.70 -3.49
C TYR A 159 17.77 10.22 -4.32
N ASP A 160 18.26 9.00 -4.04
CA ASP A 160 19.34 8.34 -4.77
C ASP A 160 19.02 6.82 -4.91
N PRO A 161 18.18 6.42 -5.89
CA PRO A 161 17.75 5.03 -6.05
C PRO A 161 18.90 4.03 -6.25
N GLN A 162 20.04 4.46 -6.79
CA GLN A 162 21.18 3.58 -7.04
C GLN A 162 21.86 3.13 -5.74
N HIS A 163 21.74 3.92 -4.68
CA HIS A 163 22.30 3.62 -3.36
C HIS A 163 21.23 3.32 -2.31
N ALA A 164 19.99 3.04 -2.72
CA ALA A 164 18.95 2.61 -1.81
C ALA A 164 19.30 1.28 -1.17
N TRP A 165 19.03 1.14 0.13
CA TRP A 165 19.32 -0.09 0.89
C TRP A 165 18.47 -1.28 0.45
N SER A 166 17.31 -1.01 -0.11
CA SER A 166 16.39 -2.02 -0.67
C SER A 166 15.62 -1.44 -1.85
N ASP A 167 15.18 -2.31 -2.75
CA ASP A 167 14.21 -2.05 -3.82
C ASP A 167 14.52 -0.84 -4.74
N GLY A 168 15.76 -0.38 -4.80
CA GLY A 168 16.19 0.80 -5.59
C GLY A 168 15.81 0.74 -7.07
N ALA A 169 15.73 -0.46 -7.65
CA ALA A 169 15.37 -0.66 -9.07
C ALA A 169 13.94 -0.18 -9.42
N GLN A 170 13.08 -0.09 -8.43
CA GLN A 170 11.67 0.33 -8.58
C GLN A 170 11.37 1.72 -8.03
N CYS A 171 12.33 2.36 -7.35
CA CYS A 171 12.16 3.68 -6.78
C CYS A 171 12.16 4.77 -7.85
N LEU A 172 11.22 5.70 -7.74
CA LEU A 172 11.28 6.97 -8.44
C LEU A 172 12.17 7.96 -7.69
N THR A 173 12.75 8.92 -8.42
CA THR A 173 13.31 10.13 -7.78
C THR A 173 12.16 11.06 -7.34
N PRO A 174 12.38 12.00 -6.39
CA PRO A 174 11.37 13.00 -6.02
C PRO A 174 10.83 13.79 -7.23
N ASP A 175 11.69 14.18 -8.16
CA ASP A 175 11.31 14.92 -9.38
C ASP A 175 10.44 14.05 -10.31
N ALA A 176 10.82 12.78 -10.53
CA ALA A 176 10.04 11.85 -11.33
C ALA A 176 8.67 11.57 -10.70
N PHE A 177 8.61 11.44 -9.37
CA PHE A 177 7.36 11.30 -8.64
C PHE A 177 6.46 12.53 -8.81
N ALA A 178 7.00 13.74 -8.65
CA ALA A 178 6.25 14.97 -8.83
C ALA A 178 5.64 15.10 -10.24
N GLN A 179 6.41 14.72 -11.28
CA GLN A 179 5.93 14.70 -12.66
C GLN A 179 4.82 13.66 -12.88
N ALA A 180 4.98 12.45 -12.34
CA ALA A 180 3.97 11.39 -12.39
C ALA A 180 2.68 11.83 -11.69
N MET A 181 2.78 12.45 -10.52
CA MET A 181 1.63 12.98 -9.77
C MET A 181 0.86 14.06 -10.54
N ALA A 182 1.56 14.93 -11.28
CA ALA A 182 0.90 15.93 -12.13
C ALA A 182 0.03 15.27 -13.22
N LYS A 183 0.51 14.20 -13.84
CA LYS A 183 -0.26 13.42 -14.83
C LYS A 183 -1.42 12.67 -14.18
N CYS A 184 -1.20 12.07 -13.01
CA CYS A 184 -2.24 11.39 -12.25
C CYS A 184 -3.41 12.33 -11.91
N ARG A 185 -3.14 13.56 -11.48
CA ARG A 185 -4.19 14.58 -11.23
C ARG A 185 -5.03 14.90 -12.47
N GLN A 186 -4.40 14.99 -13.65
CA GLN A 186 -5.12 15.21 -14.90
C GLN A 186 -6.08 14.06 -15.21
N VAL A 187 -5.64 12.83 -15.00
CA VAL A 187 -6.47 11.63 -15.22
C VAL A 187 -7.57 11.52 -14.17
N ALA A 188 -7.28 11.80 -12.90
CA ALA A 188 -8.29 11.84 -11.84
C ALA A 188 -9.41 12.84 -12.20
N TRP A 189 -9.04 14.04 -12.61
CA TRP A 189 -10.01 15.04 -13.06
C TRP A 189 -10.83 14.56 -14.27
N ALA A 190 -10.20 13.92 -15.26
CA ALA A 190 -10.88 13.39 -16.45
C ALA A 190 -11.93 12.31 -16.14
N ILE A 191 -11.76 11.57 -15.04
CA ILE A 191 -12.73 10.55 -14.58
C ILE A 191 -13.68 11.08 -13.48
N GLY A 192 -13.67 12.41 -13.23
CA GLY A 192 -14.55 13.06 -12.26
C GLY A 192 -14.14 12.88 -10.79
N ARG A 193 -12.86 12.65 -10.51
CA ARG A 193 -12.30 12.54 -9.15
C ARG A 193 -11.30 13.65 -8.88
N GLU A 194 -11.19 14.04 -7.62
CA GLU A 194 -10.17 14.99 -7.14
C GLU A 194 -8.99 14.24 -6.50
N MET A 195 -7.77 14.80 -6.59
CA MET A 195 -6.54 14.22 -6.07
C MET A 195 -5.60 15.30 -5.52
#